data_5feb6fe5b4c84162d246e02d226fdcbc
#
_entry.id   5feb6fe5b4c84162d246e02d226fdcbc
#
_cell.length_a   1.000
_cell.length_b   1.000
_cell.length_c   1.000
_cell.angle_alpha   90.00
_cell.angle_beta   90.00
_cell.angle_gamma   90.00
#
_symmetry.space_group_name_H-M   'P 1'
#
loop_
_entity.id
_entity.type
_entity.pdbx_description
1 polymer ?
#
loop_
_entity_poly.entity_id
_entity_poly.type
_entity_poly.pdbx_seq_one_letter_code
_entity_poly.pdbx_strand_id
1 'polypeptide(L)'
;MDNLEGAVYEITAAEDIITTDGTVRAEKGEVVDTVTTGEDGTAESKELYLGKYEVKEVSAPYGMVLNDEIHAVELVYAGQEIEVTETGTEFYNERQRVEIDVIKSLEVDEAYGVGSNGEIKDVTFGLYAAEEITAADGSVIPADGLIEVIFLDENGHGRAISDLPMGSYYVQEISTNAAYLVSDERYPVDFEYAGQETAIVNITANEGEAIENELIYSSVSGKKSNEDGEDLGGALIGIFQTGTTEYTKENAIATATSEDDGSFSFEEVPYGTWVIREIESPKGYVLSEEEISVTINEVDEVVEIELVNYFITGNIALTKVDKDYPDNKLTGAVFEIYSDTNEDGKLDKKDELLGEMGEVEKGVYQMNDFRYGKYLVREKTAPTGFVLDENVYPVSIEENGKTYNVENEAGKGFLNEAQKGSLKIVKTSSDGKVEGFSFRVIGKDYDQTFTTDKNGEIVIDGLRIGEYTVSEVSDKASSGYILPADQKVTVKTDETATVTMHNELRDTPKTGDDFSLGFWVSLAAAFTVGAGIFGFAGYQCGRKKKED
;
A
#
# COMPACT_ATOMS: atom_id res chain seq x y z
N MET A 1 -28.39 -43.17 -50.32
CA MET A 1 -29.57 -43.93 -49.93
C MET A 1 -29.14 -44.84 -48.80
N ASP A 2 -29.83 -44.72 -47.67
CA ASP A 2 -29.55 -45.64 -46.58
C ASP A 2 -29.81 -47.05 -47.08
N ASN A 3 -28.89 -47.98 -46.84
CA ASN A 3 -28.99 -49.37 -47.27
C ASN A 3 -30.03 -50.05 -46.34
N LEU A 4 -31.20 -50.31 -46.86
CA LEU A 4 -32.27 -50.99 -46.14
C LEU A 4 -32.24 -52.51 -46.33
N GLU A 5 -31.11 -53.03 -46.88
CA GLU A 5 -30.85 -54.44 -46.98
C GLU A 5 -30.67 -55.10 -45.62
N GLY A 6 -31.26 -56.29 -45.45
CA GLY A 6 -31.07 -57.12 -44.28
C GLY A 6 -32.09 -56.89 -43.15
N ALA A 7 -33.10 -56.05 -43.36
CA ALA A 7 -34.24 -56.01 -42.43
C ALA A 7 -35.01 -57.32 -42.45
N VAL A 8 -35.34 -57.87 -41.29
CA VAL A 8 -36.05 -59.16 -41.21
C VAL A 8 -37.43 -58.90 -40.62
N TYR A 9 -38.43 -59.36 -41.34
CA TYR A 9 -39.83 -59.23 -40.91
C TYR A 9 -40.46 -60.62 -40.69
N GLU A 10 -41.17 -60.78 -39.60
CA GLU A 10 -42.04 -61.92 -39.35
C GLU A 10 -43.46 -61.58 -39.78
N ILE A 11 -44.07 -62.52 -40.52
CA ILE A 11 -45.47 -62.45 -40.90
C ILE A 11 -46.22 -63.48 -40.06
N THR A 12 -47.12 -62.98 -39.23
CA THR A 12 -47.87 -63.75 -38.21
C THR A 12 -49.35 -63.79 -38.57
N ALA A 13 -50.01 -64.90 -38.40
CA ALA A 13 -51.44 -65.02 -38.58
C ALA A 13 -52.21 -64.26 -37.53
N ALA A 14 -52.95 -63.15 -37.88
CA ALA A 14 -53.74 -62.36 -36.97
C ALA A 14 -55.04 -63.03 -36.48
N GLU A 15 -55.44 -64.10 -37.20
CA GLU A 15 -56.64 -64.92 -36.89
C GLU A 15 -56.33 -66.37 -37.33
N ASP A 16 -57.13 -67.35 -36.98
CA ASP A 16 -57.00 -68.70 -37.50
C ASP A 16 -57.27 -68.66 -39.02
N ILE A 17 -56.29 -69.03 -39.80
CA ILE A 17 -56.37 -69.07 -41.27
C ILE A 17 -56.96 -70.42 -41.69
N ILE A 18 -58.26 -70.34 -42.06
CA ILE A 18 -59.01 -71.56 -42.40
C ILE A 18 -59.40 -71.52 -43.86
N THR A 19 -59.05 -72.56 -44.61
CA THR A 19 -59.43 -72.72 -46.01
C THR A 19 -60.87 -73.22 -46.13
N THR A 20 -61.51 -73.06 -47.31
CA THR A 20 -62.88 -73.41 -47.58
C THR A 20 -63.29 -74.86 -47.32
N ASP A 21 -62.28 -75.79 -47.31
CA ASP A 21 -62.44 -77.19 -46.94
C ASP A 21 -62.41 -77.44 -45.42
N GLY A 22 -62.33 -76.38 -44.59
CA GLY A 22 -62.25 -76.48 -43.14
C GLY A 22 -60.89 -76.75 -42.52
N THR A 23 -59.88 -76.80 -43.38
CA THR A 23 -58.52 -77.04 -42.88
C THR A 23 -57.87 -75.80 -42.30
N VAL A 24 -57.43 -75.90 -41.06
CA VAL A 24 -56.64 -74.83 -40.43
C VAL A 24 -55.23 -74.83 -41.03
N ARG A 25 -54.80 -73.74 -41.64
CA ARG A 25 -53.52 -73.60 -42.34
C ARG A 25 -52.46 -72.85 -41.43
N ALA A 26 -52.93 -72.04 -40.55
CA ALA A 26 -52.20 -71.44 -39.48
C ALA A 26 -53.09 -71.06 -38.30
N GLU A 27 -52.64 -71.27 -37.11
CA GLU A 27 -53.36 -70.79 -35.88
C GLU A 27 -53.02 -69.31 -35.61
N LYS A 28 -53.89 -68.62 -34.98
CA LYS A 28 -53.68 -67.26 -34.58
C LYS A 28 -52.40 -67.14 -33.76
N GLY A 29 -51.49 -66.20 -34.14
CA GLY A 29 -50.21 -65.94 -33.49
C GLY A 29 -49.07 -66.86 -34.05
N GLU A 30 -49.33 -67.76 -35.02
CA GLU A 30 -48.32 -68.56 -35.67
C GLU A 30 -47.58 -67.70 -36.70
N VAL A 31 -46.22 -67.73 -36.66
CA VAL A 31 -45.33 -67.16 -37.72
C VAL A 31 -45.46 -67.97 -38.96
N VAL A 32 -46.04 -67.42 -40.01
CA VAL A 32 -46.29 -68.15 -41.30
C VAL A 32 -45.17 -67.96 -42.31
N ASP A 33 -44.43 -66.83 -42.17
CA ASP A 33 -43.24 -66.60 -43.01
C ASP A 33 -42.29 -65.63 -42.32
N THR A 34 -41.02 -65.64 -42.75
CA THR A 34 -40.00 -64.66 -42.35
C THR A 34 -39.31 -64.20 -43.61
N VAL A 35 -39.29 -62.93 -43.85
CA VAL A 35 -38.72 -62.31 -45.05
C VAL A 35 -37.55 -61.40 -44.72
N THR A 36 -36.60 -61.27 -45.62
CA THR A 36 -35.43 -60.38 -45.46
C THR A 36 -35.36 -59.41 -46.63
N THR A 37 -35.21 -58.14 -46.42
CA THR A 37 -35.08 -57.15 -47.49
C THR A 37 -33.77 -57.29 -48.25
N GLY A 38 -33.85 -57.12 -49.59
CA GLY A 38 -32.67 -57.03 -50.46
C GLY A 38 -32.10 -55.60 -50.54
N GLU A 39 -31.15 -55.42 -51.48
CA GLU A 39 -30.43 -54.14 -51.74
C GLU A 39 -31.41 -53.01 -52.10
N ASP A 40 -32.61 -53.28 -52.62
CA ASP A 40 -33.65 -52.34 -52.97
C ASP A 40 -34.58 -51.98 -51.76
N GLY A 41 -34.33 -52.61 -50.63
CA GLY A 41 -35.18 -52.42 -49.39
C GLY A 41 -36.53 -53.16 -49.49
N THR A 42 -36.74 -54.08 -50.43
CA THR A 42 -37.98 -54.83 -50.58
C THR A 42 -37.83 -56.31 -50.22
N ALA A 43 -38.91 -56.88 -49.74
CA ALA A 43 -39.00 -58.33 -49.49
C ALA A 43 -40.38 -58.83 -49.88
N GLU A 44 -40.43 -60.06 -50.40
CA GLU A 44 -41.67 -60.73 -50.73
C GLU A 44 -41.82 -62.02 -49.91
N SER A 45 -43.04 -62.27 -49.46
CA SER A 45 -43.34 -63.54 -48.79
C SER A 45 -43.54 -64.66 -49.79
N LYS A 46 -43.43 -65.89 -49.35
CA LYS A 46 -43.98 -67.00 -50.06
C LYS A 46 -45.51 -66.83 -50.22
N GLU A 47 -46.12 -67.63 -51.12
CA GLU A 47 -47.57 -67.63 -51.22
C GLU A 47 -48.24 -68.03 -49.93
N LEU A 48 -49.15 -67.15 -49.46
CA LEU A 48 -49.94 -67.33 -48.26
C LEU A 48 -51.43 -67.51 -48.58
N TYR A 49 -52.17 -68.10 -47.66
CA TYR A 49 -53.65 -68.25 -47.81
C TYR A 49 -54.37 -66.95 -47.59
N LEU A 50 -55.52 -66.78 -48.14
CA LEU A 50 -56.36 -65.58 -47.84
C LEU A 50 -56.68 -65.49 -46.33
N GLY A 51 -56.60 -64.29 -45.77
CA GLY A 51 -56.81 -64.03 -44.33
C GLY A 51 -56.07 -62.83 -43.89
N LYS A 52 -56.08 -62.60 -42.57
CA LYS A 52 -55.42 -61.43 -41.91
C LYS A 52 -54.11 -61.86 -41.30
N TYR A 53 -53.11 -60.96 -41.52
CA TYR A 53 -51.79 -61.14 -41.01
C TYR A 53 -51.28 -59.89 -40.34
N GLU A 54 -50.35 -60.05 -39.47
CA GLU A 54 -49.55 -59.01 -38.86
C GLU A 54 -48.11 -59.13 -39.34
N VAL A 55 -47.53 -58.02 -39.79
CA VAL A 55 -46.14 -57.93 -40.19
C VAL A 55 -45.41 -57.15 -39.15
N LYS A 56 -44.33 -57.66 -38.60
CA LYS A 56 -43.50 -57.02 -37.59
C LYS A 56 -42.03 -57.18 -37.97
N GLU A 57 -41.28 -56.08 -37.80
CA GLU A 57 -39.83 -56.15 -37.91
C GLU A 57 -39.21 -56.84 -36.67
N VAL A 58 -38.30 -57.77 -36.88
CA VAL A 58 -37.59 -58.51 -35.81
C VAL A 58 -36.09 -58.28 -35.88
N SER A 59 -35.59 -57.78 -36.99
CA SER A 59 -34.23 -57.32 -37.11
C SER A 59 -34.16 -56.12 -38.06
N ALA A 60 -33.64 -55.01 -37.57
CA ALA A 60 -33.42 -53.80 -38.36
C ALA A 60 -32.19 -53.98 -39.31
N PRO A 61 -32.11 -53.19 -40.39
CA PRO A 61 -30.89 -53.08 -41.18
C PRO A 61 -29.72 -52.59 -40.34
N TYR A 62 -28.51 -52.93 -40.73
CA TYR A 62 -27.30 -52.47 -40.05
C TYR A 62 -27.26 -50.91 -39.98
N GLY A 63 -27.03 -50.37 -38.80
CA GLY A 63 -27.00 -48.93 -38.57
C GLY A 63 -28.39 -48.33 -38.28
N MET A 64 -29.46 -49.12 -38.29
CA MET A 64 -30.81 -48.66 -38.04
C MET A 64 -31.33 -49.14 -36.69
N VAL A 65 -32.35 -48.43 -36.19
CA VAL A 65 -33.11 -48.78 -35.00
C VAL A 65 -34.27 -49.68 -35.38
N LEU A 66 -34.56 -50.69 -34.58
CA LEU A 66 -35.69 -51.58 -34.76
C LEU A 66 -37.00 -50.79 -34.70
N ASN A 67 -37.84 -50.98 -35.72
CA ASN A 67 -39.21 -50.49 -35.70
C ASN A 67 -40.10 -51.53 -35.04
N ASP A 68 -40.67 -51.23 -33.92
CA ASP A 68 -41.52 -52.14 -33.15
C ASP A 68 -43.00 -52.09 -33.54
N GLU A 69 -43.34 -51.31 -34.58
CA GLU A 69 -44.71 -51.22 -35.10
C GLU A 69 -45.16 -52.55 -35.70
N ILE A 70 -46.44 -52.86 -35.50
CA ILE A 70 -47.06 -54.05 -36.07
C ILE A 70 -48.05 -53.56 -37.11
N HIS A 71 -47.84 -53.96 -38.36
CA HIS A 71 -48.71 -53.59 -39.47
C HIS A 71 -49.67 -54.72 -39.82
N ALA A 72 -50.94 -54.46 -39.80
CA ALA A 72 -51.96 -55.42 -40.23
C ALA A 72 -52.14 -55.37 -41.74
N VAL A 73 -52.06 -56.53 -42.36
CA VAL A 73 -52.33 -56.73 -43.79
C VAL A 73 -53.38 -57.78 -43.98
N GLU A 74 -54.22 -57.69 -45.03
CA GLU A 74 -55.27 -58.61 -45.32
C GLU A 74 -55.16 -59.03 -46.76
N LEU A 75 -55.14 -60.39 -47.00
CA LEU A 75 -55.21 -61.00 -48.28
C LEU A 75 -56.65 -61.38 -48.54
N VAL A 76 -57.27 -60.69 -49.47
CA VAL A 76 -58.66 -60.90 -49.81
C VAL A 76 -58.86 -61.45 -51.20
N TYR A 77 -59.87 -62.23 -51.43
CA TYR A 77 -60.21 -62.79 -52.76
C TYR A 77 -60.44 -61.62 -53.75
N ALA A 78 -59.61 -61.61 -54.83
CA ALA A 78 -59.63 -60.54 -55.84
C ALA A 78 -60.44 -60.92 -57.11
N GLY A 79 -61.04 -62.10 -57.16
CA GLY A 79 -61.85 -62.58 -58.30
C GLY A 79 -61.22 -63.74 -59.01
N GLN A 80 -61.96 -64.45 -59.96
CA GLN A 80 -61.52 -65.68 -60.65
C GLN A 80 -60.47 -65.46 -61.71
N GLU A 81 -60.27 -64.21 -62.08
CA GLU A 81 -59.25 -63.81 -63.08
C GLU A 81 -57.84 -63.49 -62.45
N ILE A 82 -57.76 -63.48 -61.14
CA ILE A 82 -56.55 -63.16 -60.39
C ILE A 82 -56.08 -64.46 -59.76
N GLU A 83 -54.88 -64.92 -60.16
CA GLU A 83 -54.27 -66.12 -59.63
C GLU A 83 -53.64 -65.91 -58.29
N VAL A 84 -52.93 -64.80 -58.13
CA VAL A 84 -52.30 -64.36 -56.89
C VAL A 84 -52.73 -62.92 -56.56
N THR A 85 -53.22 -62.70 -55.36
CA THR A 85 -53.53 -61.38 -54.87
C THR A 85 -52.37 -60.85 -54.07
N GLU A 86 -52.07 -59.59 -54.31
CA GLU A 86 -50.90 -58.90 -53.63
C GLU A 86 -51.43 -57.85 -52.65
N THR A 87 -50.77 -57.78 -51.55
CA THR A 87 -50.92 -56.66 -50.56
C THR A 87 -49.53 -56.36 -50.01
N GLY A 88 -49.35 -55.14 -49.46
CA GLY A 88 -48.07 -54.75 -48.95
C GLY A 88 -48.22 -53.72 -47.81
N THR A 89 -47.16 -53.53 -47.12
CA THR A 89 -47.01 -52.51 -46.08
C THR A 89 -45.61 -51.94 -46.16
N GLU A 90 -45.44 -50.73 -45.63
CA GLU A 90 -44.16 -50.02 -45.64
C GLU A 90 -43.74 -49.76 -44.18
N PHE A 91 -42.51 -50.01 -43.87
CA PHE A 91 -41.88 -49.70 -42.60
C PHE A 91 -40.82 -48.63 -42.81
N TYR A 92 -40.64 -47.77 -41.79
CA TYR A 92 -39.65 -46.73 -41.78
C TYR A 92 -38.72 -46.96 -40.58
N ASN A 93 -37.39 -47.13 -40.84
CA ASN A 93 -36.39 -47.23 -39.79
C ASN A 93 -35.68 -45.90 -39.61
N GLU A 94 -35.46 -45.50 -38.36
CA GLU A 94 -34.61 -44.39 -38.02
C GLU A 94 -33.16 -44.85 -37.95
N ARG A 95 -32.24 -44.01 -38.40
CA ARG A 95 -30.79 -44.27 -38.22
C ARG A 95 -30.45 -44.14 -36.74
N GLN A 96 -29.50 -44.97 -36.29
CA GLN A 96 -28.86 -44.77 -35.01
C GLN A 96 -28.09 -43.45 -35.03
N ARG A 97 -28.26 -42.63 -33.99
CA ARG A 97 -27.60 -41.33 -33.82
C ARG A 97 -26.58 -41.36 -32.69
N VAL A 98 -25.68 -40.37 -32.64
CA VAL A 98 -24.72 -40.20 -31.57
C VAL A 98 -24.89 -38.82 -30.94
N GLU A 99 -24.74 -38.75 -29.63
CA GLU A 99 -24.52 -37.55 -28.87
C GLU A 99 -23.13 -37.63 -28.23
N ILE A 100 -22.30 -36.59 -28.41
CA ILE A 100 -20.95 -36.56 -27.91
C ILE A 100 -20.87 -35.52 -26.80
N ASP A 101 -20.63 -35.96 -25.58
CA ASP A 101 -20.49 -35.14 -24.40
C ASP A 101 -19.02 -34.78 -24.16
N VAL A 102 -18.82 -33.55 -23.70
CA VAL A 102 -17.55 -33.00 -23.21
C VAL A 102 -17.74 -32.56 -21.79
N ILE A 103 -16.81 -32.93 -20.92
CA ILE A 103 -16.73 -32.44 -19.53
C ILE A 103 -15.44 -31.63 -19.40
N LYS A 104 -15.55 -30.40 -18.97
CA LYS A 104 -14.42 -29.46 -18.81
C LYS A 104 -14.31 -29.01 -17.36
N SER A 105 -13.10 -28.98 -16.85
CA SER A 105 -12.74 -28.30 -15.60
C SER A 105 -11.66 -27.25 -15.85
N LEU A 106 -11.62 -26.25 -15.00
CA LEU A 106 -10.59 -25.23 -14.97
C LEU A 106 -9.91 -25.26 -13.61
N GLU A 107 -8.61 -25.10 -13.58
CA GLU A 107 -7.87 -24.87 -12.35
C GLU A 107 -8.39 -23.59 -11.67
N VAL A 108 -8.46 -23.57 -10.34
CA VAL A 108 -8.93 -22.44 -9.55
C VAL A 108 -7.88 -22.03 -8.54
N ASP A 109 -7.54 -20.75 -8.52
CA ASP A 109 -6.76 -20.16 -7.45
C ASP A 109 -7.70 -19.35 -6.52
N GLU A 110 -8.03 -19.94 -5.37
CA GLU A 110 -8.96 -19.34 -4.39
C GLU A 110 -8.34 -18.09 -3.74
N ALA A 111 -7.02 -18.04 -3.54
CA ALA A 111 -6.35 -16.94 -2.86
C ALA A 111 -6.40 -15.67 -3.72
N TYR A 112 -6.17 -15.81 -5.00
CA TYR A 112 -6.23 -14.73 -5.96
C TYR A 112 -7.64 -14.53 -6.55
N GLY A 113 -8.55 -15.50 -6.35
CA GLY A 113 -9.93 -15.45 -6.84
C GLY A 113 -10.04 -15.60 -8.36
N VAL A 114 -9.13 -16.35 -8.99
CA VAL A 114 -9.12 -16.65 -10.43
C VAL A 114 -9.71 -18.04 -10.67
N GLY A 115 -10.50 -18.20 -11.73
CA GLY A 115 -11.09 -19.48 -12.13
C GLY A 115 -12.49 -19.76 -11.60
N SER A 116 -13.08 -18.85 -10.82
CA SER A 116 -14.42 -19.00 -10.22
C SER A 116 -15.45 -17.94 -10.67
N ASN A 117 -15.10 -17.11 -11.67
CA ASN A 117 -15.94 -15.97 -12.10
C ASN A 117 -16.70 -16.25 -13.40
N GLY A 118 -16.82 -17.54 -13.81
CA GLY A 118 -17.54 -17.95 -15.00
C GLY A 118 -16.65 -18.06 -16.25
N GLU A 119 -15.35 -18.14 -16.09
CA GLU A 119 -14.34 -18.28 -17.14
C GLU A 119 -14.59 -19.52 -18.01
N ILE A 120 -15.25 -20.54 -17.46
CA ILE A 120 -15.63 -21.78 -18.16
C ILE A 120 -16.48 -21.54 -19.42
N LYS A 121 -17.22 -20.44 -19.48
CA LYS A 121 -18.09 -20.08 -20.62
C LYS A 121 -17.33 -19.59 -21.84
N ASP A 122 -16.06 -19.22 -21.66
CA ASP A 122 -15.18 -18.78 -22.75
C ASP A 122 -14.50 -19.98 -23.45
N VAL A 123 -14.65 -21.18 -22.87
CA VAL A 123 -14.10 -22.39 -23.43
C VAL A 123 -15.03 -22.95 -24.49
N THR A 124 -14.47 -23.29 -25.66
CA THR A 124 -15.18 -23.96 -26.74
C THR A 124 -14.39 -25.11 -27.28
N PHE A 125 -15.08 -26.17 -27.68
CA PHE A 125 -14.50 -27.30 -28.33
C PHE A 125 -14.97 -27.42 -29.78
N GLY A 126 -14.15 -28.00 -30.64
CA GLY A 126 -14.53 -28.44 -31.98
C GLY A 126 -14.68 -29.94 -32.04
N LEU A 127 -15.72 -30.41 -32.72
CA LEU A 127 -15.83 -31.77 -33.15
C LEU A 127 -15.29 -31.86 -34.59
N TYR A 128 -14.33 -32.74 -34.83
CA TYR A 128 -13.67 -32.90 -36.10
C TYR A 128 -13.76 -34.33 -36.59
N ALA A 129 -13.76 -34.55 -37.93
CA ALA A 129 -13.59 -35.86 -38.53
C ALA A 129 -12.11 -36.30 -38.37
N ALA A 130 -11.85 -37.50 -37.84
CA ALA A 130 -10.50 -38.01 -37.72
C ALA A 130 -9.93 -38.49 -39.07
N GLU A 131 -10.83 -38.87 -39.98
CA GLU A 131 -10.52 -39.32 -41.35
C GLU A 131 -11.57 -38.76 -42.33
N GLU A 132 -11.36 -38.96 -43.64
CA GLU A 132 -12.40 -38.58 -44.60
C GLU A 132 -13.62 -39.48 -44.45
N ILE A 133 -14.77 -38.87 -44.22
CA ILE A 133 -16.03 -39.57 -44.02
C ILE A 133 -17.00 -39.22 -45.15
N THR A 134 -17.57 -40.22 -45.79
CA THR A 134 -18.62 -40.02 -46.78
C THR A 134 -19.98 -40.27 -46.16
N ALA A 135 -20.82 -39.24 -46.11
CA ALA A 135 -22.19 -39.38 -45.65
C ALA A 135 -23.09 -40.13 -46.64
N ALA A 136 -24.25 -40.61 -46.17
CA ALA A 136 -25.19 -41.40 -47.00
C ALA A 136 -25.71 -40.64 -48.22
N ASP A 137 -25.76 -39.33 -48.19
CA ASP A 137 -26.16 -38.46 -49.31
C ASP A 137 -25.02 -38.23 -50.32
N GLY A 138 -23.84 -38.78 -50.06
CA GLY A 138 -22.64 -38.63 -50.90
C GLY A 138 -21.83 -37.37 -50.59
N SER A 139 -22.20 -36.57 -49.58
CA SER A 139 -21.36 -35.48 -49.11
C SER A 139 -20.10 -36.04 -48.42
N VAL A 140 -18.99 -35.28 -48.51
CA VAL A 140 -17.69 -35.72 -47.96
C VAL A 140 -17.28 -34.70 -46.88
N ILE A 141 -17.01 -35.24 -45.70
CA ILE A 141 -16.37 -34.50 -44.60
C ILE A 141 -14.86 -34.87 -44.69
N PRO A 142 -13.98 -33.90 -45.00
CA PRO A 142 -12.55 -34.18 -45.10
C PRO A 142 -11.96 -34.50 -43.73
N ALA A 143 -10.86 -35.25 -43.71
CA ALA A 143 -10.07 -35.40 -42.49
C ALA A 143 -9.68 -34.03 -41.90
N ASP A 144 -9.69 -33.91 -40.59
CA ASP A 144 -9.52 -32.66 -39.82
C ASP A 144 -10.59 -31.58 -40.13
N GLY A 145 -11.70 -31.95 -40.81
CA GLY A 145 -12.81 -31.03 -41.05
C GLY A 145 -13.60 -30.75 -39.77
N LEU A 146 -13.76 -29.46 -39.43
CA LEU A 146 -14.62 -29.02 -38.31
C LEU A 146 -16.08 -29.28 -38.67
N ILE A 147 -16.77 -30.01 -37.81
CA ILE A 147 -18.16 -30.43 -38.01
C ILE A 147 -19.09 -29.54 -37.16
N GLU A 148 -18.75 -29.39 -35.88
CA GLU A 148 -19.58 -28.65 -34.92
C GLU A 148 -18.69 -27.93 -33.90
N VAL A 149 -19.13 -26.76 -33.44
CA VAL A 149 -18.54 -26.05 -32.28
C VAL A 149 -19.41 -26.35 -31.07
N ILE A 150 -18.78 -26.92 -30.04
CA ILE A 150 -19.43 -27.28 -28.78
C ILE A 150 -19.20 -26.16 -27.78
N PHE A 151 -20.28 -25.58 -27.29
CA PHE A 151 -20.27 -24.57 -26.20
C PHE A 151 -20.57 -25.25 -24.87
N LEU A 152 -19.94 -24.74 -23.80
CA LEU A 152 -20.11 -25.28 -22.46
C LEU A 152 -21.18 -24.51 -21.68
N ASP A 153 -21.87 -25.24 -20.80
CA ASP A 153 -22.72 -24.64 -19.78
C ASP A 153 -21.89 -24.11 -18.58
N GLU A 154 -22.54 -23.59 -17.57
CA GLU A 154 -21.89 -23.03 -16.37
C GLU A 154 -21.22 -24.11 -15.48
N ASN A 155 -21.49 -25.40 -15.73
CA ASN A 155 -20.89 -26.52 -15.03
C ASN A 155 -19.77 -27.18 -15.83
N GLY A 156 -19.43 -26.64 -17.00
CA GLY A 156 -18.40 -27.18 -17.87
C GLY A 156 -18.87 -28.36 -18.74
N HIS A 157 -20.20 -28.56 -18.90
CA HIS A 157 -20.72 -29.61 -19.78
C HIS A 157 -21.08 -29.03 -21.15
N GLY A 158 -20.63 -29.71 -22.20
CA GLY A 158 -20.98 -29.43 -23.59
C GLY A 158 -21.43 -30.67 -24.30
N ARG A 159 -22.23 -30.53 -25.36
CA ARG A 159 -22.74 -31.64 -26.16
C ARG A 159 -22.78 -31.27 -27.63
N ALA A 160 -22.25 -32.18 -28.47
CA ALA A 160 -22.46 -32.16 -29.91
C ALA A 160 -23.62 -33.08 -30.27
N ILE A 161 -24.52 -32.57 -31.11
CA ILE A 161 -25.76 -33.26 -31.52
C ILE A 161 -25.96 -33.31 -33.03
N SER A 162 -24.89 -33.00 -33.80
CA SER A 162 -24.96 -33.09 -35.25
C SER A 162 -25.27 -34.53 -35.70
N ASP A 163 -26.08 -34.66 -36.77
CA ASP A 163 -26.41 -35.95 -37.35
C ASP A 163 -25.16 -36.50 -38.08
N LEU A 164 -24.45 -37.40 -37.41
CA LEU A 164 -23.19 -37.93 -37.86
C LEU A 164 -23.33 -39.32 -38.48
N PRO A 165 -22.64 -39.64 -39.58
CA PRO A 165 -22.44 -41.02 -39.99
C PRO A 165 -21.54 -41.78 -39.01
N MET A 166 -21.59 -43.11 -39.00
CA MET A 166 -20.63 -43.93 -38.27
C MET A 166 -19.22 -43.68 -38.78
N GLY A 167 -18.26 -43.55 -37.85
CA GLY A 167 -16.88 -43.22 -38.20
C GLY A 167 -16.09 -42.76 -37.00
N SER A 168 -14.84 -42.38 -37.24
CA SER A 168 -13.92 -41.89 -36.23
C SER A 168 -13.85 -40.37 -36.25
N TYR A 169 -13.99 -39.77 -35.07
CA TYR A 169 -13.99 -38.35 -34.80
C TYR A 169 -12.99 -38.03 -33.69
N TYR A 170 -12.74 -36.74 -33.45
CA TYR A 170 -12.08 -36.30 -32.25
C TYR A 170 -12.64 -34.94 -31.80
N VAL A 171 -12.58 -34.71 -30.51
CA VAL A 171 -12.86 -33.40 -29.89
C VAL A 171 -11.53 -32.72 -29.58
N GLN A 172 -11.41 -31.43 -29.88
CA GLN A 172 -10.24 -30.60 -29.55
C GLN A 172 -10.70 -29.24 -29.09
N GLU A 173 -10.00 -28.68 -28.12
CA GLU A 173 -10.27 -27.31 -27.65
C GLU A 173 -9.93 -26.29 -28.75
N ILE A 174 -10.85 -25.33 -28.99
CA ILE A 174 -10.65 -24.25 -29.96
C ILE A 174 -10.21 -22.96 -29.24
N SER A 175 -10.84 -22.68 -28.11
CA SER A 175 -10.57 -21.46 -27.33
C SER A 175 -10.76 -21.72 -25.86
N THR A 176 -10.03 -20.95 -25.04
CA THR A 176 -10.22 -20.88 -23.59
C THR A 176 -10.23 -19.43 -23.12
N ASN A 177 -10.49 -19.19 -21.84
CA ASN A 177 -10.33 -17.88 -21.25
C ASN A 177 -8.85 -17.47 -21.22
N ALA A 178 -8.56 -16.19 -21.33
CA ALA A 178 -7.19 -15.64 -21.39
C ALA A 178 -6.29 -16.01 -20.19
N ALA A 179 -6.90 -16.39 -19.06
CA ALA A 179 -6.16 -16.83 -17.87
C ALA A 179 -5.59 -18.24 -17.97
N TYR A 180 -5.92 -19.00 -19.02
CA TYR A 180 -5.57 -20.40 -19.16
C TYR A 180 -4.81 -20.69 -20.46
N LEU A 181 -4.09 -21.79 -20.43
CA LEU A 181 -3.46 -22.34 -21.64
C LEU A 181 -4.48 -23.13 -22.42
N VAL A 182 -4.56 -22.89 -23.74
CA VAL A 182 -5.36 -23.72 -24.67
C VAL A 182 -4.68 -25.07 -24.83
N SER A 183 -5.45 -26.15 -24.67
CA SER A 183 -4.95 -27.50 -24.94
C SER A 183 -5.00 -27.80 -26.45
N ASP A 184 -3.91 -28.30 -27.01
CA ASP A 184 -3.86 -28.81 -28.40
C ASP A 184 -4.12 -30.31 -28.48
N GLU A 185 -4.50 -30.94 -27.37
CA GLU A 185 -4.76 -32.38 -27.30
C GLU A 185 -6.04 -32.76 -28.05
N ARG A 186 -6.00 -33.93 -28.72
CA ARG A 186 -7.11 -34.49 -29.46
C ARG A 186 -7.70 -35.66 -28.69
N TYR A 187 -8.97 -35.59 -28.39
CA TYR A 187 -9.70 -36.64 -27.67
C TYR A 187 -10.51 -37.49 -28.68
N PRO A 188 -10.11 -38.74 -28.95
CA PRO A 188 -10.77 -39.58 -29.96
C PRO A 188 -12.16 -39.97 -29.53
N VAL A 189 -13.07 -40.07 -30.53
CA VAL A 189 -14.46 -40.48 -30.37
C VAL A 189 -14.83 -41.37 -31.55
N ASP A 190 -15.11 -42.64 -31.30
CA ASP A 190 -15.51 -43.61 -32.32
C ASP A 190 -17.00 -43.91 -32.24
N PHE A 191 -17.73 -43.55 -33.29
CA PHE A 191 -19.15 -43.87 -33.40
C PHE A 191 -19.33 -45.16 -34.19
N GLU A 192 -19.57 -46.25 -33.47
CA GLU A 192 -19.83 -47.60 -34.01
C GLU A 192 -21.28 -48.01 -33.73
N TYR A 193 -21.81 -48.94 -34.54
CA TYR A 193 -23.16 -49.47 -34.33
C TYR A 193 -23.28 -50.18 -33.00
N ALA A 194 -24.18 -49.70 -32.14
CA ALA A 194 -24.41 -50.24 -30.80
C ALA A 194 -25.59 -51.23 -30.68
N GLY A 195 -26.07 -51.72 -31.83
CA GLY A 195 -27.22 -52.63 -31.90
C GLY A 195 -28.55 -51.94 -32.13
N GLN A 196 -29.53 -52.68 -32.65
CA GLN A 196 -30.85 -52.15 -33.08
C GLN A 196 -31.74 -51.59 -31.96
N GLU A 197 -31.49 -51.94 -30.71
CA GLU A 197 -32.27 -51.47 -29.55
C GLU A 197 -31.79 -50.09 -29.04
N THR A 198 -30.71 -49.55 -29.59
CA THR A 198 -30.10 -48.31 -29.18
C THR A 198 -30.38 -47.22 -30.19
N ALA A 199 -31.25 -46.28 -29.89
CA ALA A 199 -31.57 -45.16 -30.78
C ALA A 199 -30.48 -44.09 -30.79
N ILE A 200 -29.90 -43.81 -29.62
CA ILE A 200 -28.86 -42.78 -29.41
C ILE A 200 -27.69 -43.41 -28.66
N VAL A 201 -26.51 -43.34 -29.25
CA VAL A 201 -25.23 -43.71 -28.62
C VAL A 201 -24.69 -42.48 -27.93
N ASN A 202 -24.50 -42.55 -26.62
CA ASN A 202 -23.89 -41.48 -25.85
C ASN A 202 -22.41 -41.81 -25.63
N ILE A 203 -21.54 -40.91 -26.08
CA ILE A 203 -20.10 -41.01 -25.94
C ILE A 203 -19.59 -39.80 -25.22
N THR A 204 -18.83 -39.96 -24.15
CA THR A 204 -18.17 -38.84 -23.47
C THR A 204 -16.70 -38.85 -23.90
N ALA A 205 -16.25 -37.71 -24.40
CA ALA A 205 -14.83 -37.53 -24.76
C ALA A 205 -13.93 -37.71 -23.52
N ASN A 206 -12.65 -38.01 -23.75
CA ASN A 206 -11.66 -38.26 -22.69
C ASN A 206 -12.06 -39.41 -21.75
N GLU A 207 -12.65 -40.49 -22.32
CA GLU A 207 -13.09 -41.65 -21.53
C GLU A 207 -14.04 -41.34 -20.37
N GLY A 208 -14.68 -40.16 -20.39
CA GLY A 208 -15.60 -39.71 -19.37
C GLY A 208 -14.95 -38.86 -18.25
N GLU A 209 -13.65 -38.67 -18.30
CA GLU A 209 -12.93 -37.80 -17.37
C GLU A 209 -12.99 -36.35 -17.85
N ALA A 210 -12.91 -35.38 -16.89
CA ALA A 210 -12.88 -33.99 -17.23
C ALA A 210 -11.58 -33.62 -17.97
N ILE A 211 -11.71 -32.80 -19.01
CA ILE A 211 -10.58 -32.15 -19.67
C ILE A 211 -10.21 -30.91 -18.84
N GLU A 212 -8.97 -30.83 -18.37
CA GLU A 212 -8.51 -29.76 -17.49
C GLU A 212 -7.68 -28.73 -18.25
N ASN A 213 -7.82 -27.42 -17.89
CA ASN A 213 -6.85 -26.39 -18.27
C ASN A 213 -6.19 -25.83 -17.03
N GLU A 214 -4.88 -25.63 -17.15
CA GLU A 214 -4.04 -25.03 -16.13
C GLU A 214 -4.04 -23.49 -16.25
N LEU A 215 -3.99 -22.80 -15.10
CA LEU A 215 -3.83 -21.35 -15.06
C LEU A 215 -2.46 -20.93 -15.58
N ILE A 216 -2.42 -19.74 -16.14
CA ILE A 216 -1.15 -19.06 -16.42
C ILE A 216 -0.63 -18.51 -15.11
N TYR A 217 0.55 -18.95 -14.71
CA TYR A 217 1.30 -18.44 -13.56
C TYR A 217 2.60 -17.80 -14.01
N SER A 218 3.05 -16.83 -13.20
CA SER A 218 4.35 -16.21 -13.34
C SER A 218 4.88 -15.81 -11.96
N SER A 219 6.06 -15.19 -11.92
CA SER A 219 6.60 -14.64 -10.66
C SER A 219 6.80 -13.14 -10.74
N VAL A 220 6.72 -12.48 -9.57
CA VAL A 220 7.11 -11.08 -9.43
C VAL A 220 8.39 -11.04 -8.61
N SER A 221 9.47 -10.52 -9.19
CA SER A 221 10.76 -10.29 -8.52
C SER A 221 10.92 -8.81 -8.23
N GLY A 222 11.33 -8.48 -7.01
CA GLY A 222 11.46 -7.10 -6.60
C GLY A 222 12.81 -6.79 -5.97
N LYS A 223 13.21 -5.53 -6.09
CA LYS A 223 14.39 -4.96 -5.45
C LYS A 223 13.97 -3.83 -4.53
N LYS A 224 14.35 -3.90 -3.26
CA LYS A 224 14.12 -2.88 -2.25
C LYS A 224 15.40 -2.11 -1.98
N SER A 225 15.35 -0.79 -2.07
CA SER A 225 16.49 0.09 -1.81
C SER A 225 16.08 1.33 -1.03
N ASN A 226 17.07 2.08 -0.52
CA ASN A 226 16.86 3.41 0.00
C ASN A 226 17.15 4.49 -1.08
N GLU A 227 16.92 5.75 -0.74
CA GLU A 227 17.15 6.90 -1.65
C GLU A 227 18.61 7.11 -2.05
N ASP A 228 19.56 6.52 -1.33
CA ASP A 228 20.99 6.53 -1.67
C ASP A 228 21.37 5.37 -2.62
N GLY A 229 20.40 4.49 -2.96
CA GLY A 229 20.58 3.32 -3.81
C GLY A 229 21.22 2.12 -3.10
N GLU A 230 21.24 2.12 -1.76
CA GLU A 230 21.70 0.98 -0.98
C GLU A 230 20.58 -0.03 -0.80
N ASP A 231 20.91 -1.31 -0.83
CA ASP A 231 19.99 -2.42 -0.64
C ASP A 231 19.34 -2.37 0.75
N LEU A 232 18.04 -2.67 0.82
CA LEU A 232 17.28 -2.49 2.04
C LEU A 232 16.49 -3.74 2.41
N GLY A 233 16.97 -4.46 3.44
CA GLY A 233 16.29 -5.62 4.01
C GLY A 233 15.27 -5.28 5.08
N GLY A 234 14.33 -6.21 5.33
CA GLY A 234 13.37 -6.14 6.42
C GLY A 234 12.09 -5.35 6.13
N ALA A 235 11.85 -4.92 4.89
CA ALA A 235 10.57 -4.38 4.47
C ALA A 235 9.54 -5.50 4.31
N LEU A 236 8.35 -5.35 4.86
CA LEU A 236 7.22 -6.25 4.60
C LEU A 236 6.40 -5.71 3.42
N ILE A 237 6.31 -6.50 2.37
CA ILE A 237 5.66 -6.14 1.10
C ILE A 237 4.48 -7.08 0.89
N GLY A 238 3.36 -6.57 0.42
CA GLY A 238 2.16 -7.34 0.10
C GLY A 238 1.79 -7.28 -1.37
N ILE A 239 1.15 -8.35 -1.84
CA ILE A 239 0.43 -8.39 -3.11
C ILE A 239 -1.07 -8.37 -2.82
N PHE A 240 -1.81 -7.56 -3.57
CA PHE A 240 -3.21 -7.23 -3.30
C PHE A 240 -4.07 -7.27 -4.56
N GLN A 241 -5.37 -7.43 -4.37
CA GLN A 241 -6.37 -7.20 -5.42
C GLN A 241 -6.38 -5.74 -5.86
N THR A 242 -6.66 -5.51 -7.15
CA THR A 242 -6.91 -4.16 -7.66
C THR A 242 -8.12 -3.54 -6.96
N GLY A 243 -7.98 -2.26 -6.55
CA GLY A 243 -9.03 -1.55 -5.82
C GLY A 243 -9.05 -1.79 -4.31
N THR A 244 -8.06 -2.50 -3.74
CA THR A 244 -7.84 -2.54 -2.30
C THR A 244 -7.63 -1.11 -1.78
N THR A 245 -8.24 -0.78 -0.64
CA THR A 245 -8.16 0.56 -0.02
C THR A 245 -7.40 0.56 1.30
N GLU A 246 -7.24 -0.60 1.92
CA GLU A 246 -6.51 -0.80 3.17
C GLU A 246 -5.44 -1.87 2.96
N TYR A 247 -4.19 -1.44 2.97
CA TYR A 247 -3.02 -2.28 2.69
C TYR A 247 -2.42 -2.79 4.00
N THR A 248 -2.99 -3.87 4.52
CA THR A 248 -2.55 -4.54 5.75
C THR A 248 -2.12 -5.97 5.45
N LYS A 249 -1.43 -6.60 6.39
CA LYS A 249 -1.03 -8.00 6.28
C LYS A 249 -2.23 -8.95 6.14
N GLU A 250 -3.34 -8.61 6.80
CA GLU A 250 -4.57 -9.39 6.78
C GLU A 250 -5.31 -9.30 5.44
N ASN A 251 -5.16 -8.16 4.73
CA ASN A 251 -5.80 -7.91 3.44
C ASN A 251 -4.90 -8.31 2.26
N ALA A 252 -3.63 -8.60 2.51
CA ALA A 252 -2.72 -9.08 1.49
C ALA A 252 -3.08 -10.51 1.08
N ILE A 253 -3.04 -10.78 -0.23
CA ILE A 253 -3.17 -12.14 -0.77
C ILE A 253 -1.96 -12.97 -0.34
N ALA A 254 -0.76 -12.39 -0.49
CA ALA A 254 0.48 -12.94 0.00
C ALA A 254 1.42 -11.82 0.46
N THR A 255 2.42 -12.16 1.27
CA THR A 255 3.43 -11.21 1.74
C THR A 255 4.83 -11.76 1.55
N ALA A 256 5.77 -10.86 1.24
CA ALA A 256 7.19 -11.14 1.17
C ALA A 256 7.96 -10.16 2.05
N THR A 257 9.10 -10.57 2.58
CA THR A 257 10.01 -9.68 3.32
C THR A 257 11.28 -9.51 2.50
N SER A 258 11.74 -8.28 2.31
CA SER A 258 12.99 -8.05 1.60
C SER A 258 14.18 -8.62 2.38
N GLU A 259 15.07 -9.32 1.68
CA GLU A 259 16.31 -9.90 2.21
C GLU A 259 17.35 -8.79 2.43
N ASP A 260 18.50 -9.11 3.05
CA ASP A 260 19.58 -8.15 3.31
C ASP A 260 20.13 -7.50 2.04
N ASP A 261 20.05 -8.21 0.90
CA ASP A 261 20.42 -7.67 -0.40
C ASP A 261 19.28 -6.91 -1.10
N GLY A 262 18.17 -6.67 -0.41
CA GLY A 262 17.00 -5.98 -0.91
C GLY A 262 16.08 -6.82 -1.80
N SER A 263 16.42 -8.06 -2.13
CA SER A 263 15.59 -8.90 -2.99
C SER A 263 14.33 -9.39 -2.26
N PHE A 264 13.23 -9.53 -3.01
CA PHE A 264 12.01 -10.20 -2.58
C PHE A 264 11.29 -10.78 -3.79
N SER A 265 10.44 -11.81 -3.60
CA SER A 265 9.64 -12.37 -4.69
C SER A 265 8.26 -12.82 -4.24
N PHE A 266 7.36 -12.90 -5.20
CA PHE A 266 6.09 -13.61 -5.12
C PHE A 266 6.09 -14.65 -6.25
N GLU A 267 6.05 -15.91 -5.87
CA GLU A 267 6.00 -17.03 -6.79
C GLU A 267 4.54 -17.41 -7.07
N GLU A 268 4.30 -18.09 -8.19
CA GLU A 268 2.98 -18.61 -8.56
C GLU A 268 1.88 -17.54 -8.52
N VAL A 269 2.18 -16.36 -9.08
CA VAL A 269 1.18 -15.30 -9.24
C VAL A 269 0.37 -15.59 -10.50
N PRO A 270 -0.96 -15.80 -10.40
CA PRO A 270 -1.77 -16.17 -11.53
C PRO A 270 -2.03 -14.98 -12.46
N TYR A 271 -2.48 -15.30 -13.68
CA TYR A 271 -2.96 -14.33 -14.65
C TYR A 271 -3.86 -13.27 -14.02
N GLY A 272 -3.62 -12.00 -14.36
CA GLY A 272 -4.38 -10.87 -13.85
C GLY A 272 -3.53 -9.63 -13.60
N THR A 273 -4.17 -8.63 -13.02
CA THR A 273 -3.48 -7.40 -12.60
C THR A 273 -3.57 -7.28 -11.09
N TRP A 274 -2.43 -7.12 -10.45
CA TRP A 274 -2.25 -7.10 -9.01
C TRP A 274 -1.56 -5.81 -8.57
N VAL A 275 -1.71 -5.45 -7.31
CA VAL A 275 -1.04 -4.28 -6.71
C VAL A 275 0.00 -4.76 -5.71
N ILE A 276 1.23 -4.32 -5.89
CA ILE A 276 2.32 -4.52 -4.93
C ILE A 276 2.48 -3.23 -4.13
N ARG A 277 2.53 -3.35 -2.81
CA ARG A 277 2.74 -2.22 -1.90
C ARG A 277 3.46 -2.64 -0.64
N GLU A 278 4.24 -1.72 -0.08
CA GLU A 278 4.86 -1.88 1.24
C GLU A 278 3.80 -1.80 2.34
N ILE A 279 3.84 -2.75 3.29
CA ILE A 279 2.98 -2.82 4.47
C ILE A 279 3.70 -2.27 5.69
N GLU A 280 4.98 -2.65 5.87
CA GLU A 280 5.83 -2.19 6.96
C GLU A 280 7.20 -1.81 6.42
N SER A 281 7.65 -0.60 6.73
CA SER A 281 8.99 -0.15 6.36
C SER A 281 10.04 -0.67 7.36
N PRO A 282 11.28 -0.86 6.94
CA PRO A 282 12.37 -1.10 7.86
C PRO A 282 12.57 0.07 8.82
N LYS A 283 13.13 -0.23 9.98
CA LYS A 283 13.37 0.78 11.01
C LYS A 283 14.25 1.93 10.50
N GLY A 284 13.80 3.15 10.70
CA GLY A 284 14.50 4.37 10.27
C GLY A 284 14.08 4.91 8.91
N TYR A 285 13.12 4.26 8.28
CA TYR A 285 12.60 4.68 6.99
C TYR A 285 11.11 5.02 7.04
N VAL A 286 10.70 5.90 6.16
CA VAL A 286 9.29 6.27 5.97
C VAL A 286 8.62 5.16 5.17
N LEU A 287 7.44 4.73 5.60
CA LEU A 287 6.62 3.76 4.86
C LEU A 287 6.31 4.33 3.47
N SER A 288 6.63 3.55 2.43
CA SER A 288 6.26 3.91 1.06
C SER A 288 4.76 3.68 0.83
N GLU A 289 4.09 4.72 0.35
CA GLU A 289 2.68 4.64 -0.05
C GLU A 289 2.53 4.38 -1.55
N GLU A 290 3.61 4.09 -2.25
CA GLU A 290 3.61 3.78 -3.66
C GLU A 290 2.89 2.47 -3.96
N GLU A 291 2.01 2.49 -4.96
CA GLU A 291 1.27 1.35 -5.46
C GLU A 291 1.83 0.97 -6.84
N ILE A 292 2.42 -0.22 -6.94
CA ILE A 292 2.94 -0.72 -8.22
C ILE A 292 1.95 -1.74 -8.78
N SER A 293 1.37 -1.44 -9.94
CA SER A 293 0.53 -2.40 -10.66
C SER A 293 1.41 -3.34 -11.47
N VAL A 294 1.23 -4.64 -11.27
CA VAL A 294 1.87 -5.71 -12.03
C VAL A 294 0.81 -6.50 -12.78
N THR A 295 1.10 -6.86 -14.04
CA THR A 295 0.16 -7.64 -14.86
C THR A 295 0.85 -8.92 -15.30
N ILE A 296 0.22 -10.05 -15.00
CA ILE A 296 0.63 -11.38 -15.44
C ILE A 296 -0.26 -11.76 -16.61
N ASN A 297 0.32 -12.02 -17.76
CA ASN A 297 -0.38 -12.38 -19.00
C ASN A 297 0.35 -13.43 -19.84
N GLU A 298 1.55 -13.85 -19.44
CA GLU A 298 2.36 -14.88 -20.11
C GLU A 298 2.90 -15.86 -19.06
N VAL A 299 3.11 -17.11 -19.49
CA VAL A 299 3.64 -18.19 -18.65
C VAL A 299 5.12 -17.94 -18.38
N ASP A 300 5.56 -18.17 -17.13
CA ASP A 300 6.97 -18.14 -16.72
C ASP A 300 7.68 -16.79 -16.98
N GLU A 301 6.96 -15.72 -17.25
CA GLU A 301 7.53 -14.37 -17.33
C GLU A 301 7.82 -13.85 -15.91
N VAL A 302 9.05 -13.39 -15.66
CA VAL A 302 9.39 -12.73 -14.41
C VAL A 302 9.14 -11.23 -14.54
N VAL A 303 8.16 -10.70 -13.78
CA VAL A 303 7.93 -9.25 -13.70
C VAL A 303 8.86 -8.65 -12.68
N GLU A 304 9.75 -7.76 -13.12
CA GLU A 304 10.70 -7.08 -12.24
C GLU A 304 10.17 -5.71 -11.77
N ILE A 305 10.29 -5.42 -10.47
CA ILE A 305 9.86 -4.15 -9.86
C ILE A 305 10.91 -3.61 -8.90
N GLU A 306 10.87 -2.30 -8.66
CA GLU A 306 11.71 -1.61 -7.67
C GLU A 306 10.85 -0.83 -6.69
N LEU A 307 11.20 -0.87 -5.40
CA LEU A 307 10.58 -0.11 -4.32
C LEU A 307 11.65 0.66 -3.55
N VAL A 308 11.44 1.96 -3.34
CA VAL A 308 12.39 2.85 -2.67
C VAL A 308 11.78 3.40 -1.38
N ASN A 309 12.54 3.38 -0.27
CA ASN A 309 12.19 4.09 0.95
C ASN A 309 13.10 5.30 1.18
N TYR A 310 12.50 6.32 1.76
CA TYR A 310 13.19 7.54 2.19
C TYR A 310 13.52 7.46 3.68
N PHE A 311 14.66 8.03 4.07
CA PHE A 311 15.02 8.10 5.48
C PHE A 311 14.00 8.91 6.28
N ILE A 312 13.71 8.47 7.49
CA ILE A 312 13.10 9.36 8.48
C ILE A 312 14.12 10.43 8.80
N THR A 313 13.75 11.69 8.62
CA THR A 313 14.60 12.85 8.96
C THR A 313 13.88 13.77 9.92
N GLY A 314 14.66 14.48 10.77
CA GLY A 314 14.12 15.46 11.70
C GLY A 314 15.11 16.58 11.97
N ASN A 315 14.66 17.59 12.70
CA ASN A 315 15.46 18.75 13.06
C ASN A 315 15.70 18.79 14.55
N ILE A 316 16.85 19.31 14.97
CA ILE A 316 17.18 19.58 16.38
C ILE A 316 17.23 21.08 16.56
N ALA A 317 16.46 21.58 17.51
CA ALA A 317 16.38 23.00 17.82
C ALA A 317 16.44 23.23 19.33
N LEU A 318 16.78 24.44 19.74
CA LEU A 318 16.67 24.91 21.10
C LEU A 318 16.45 26.43 21.16
N THR A 319 15.81 26.89 22.21
CA THR A 319 15.69 28.33 22.51
C THR A 319 16.53 28.63 23.73
N LYS A 320 17.56 29.46 23.54
CA LYS A 320 18.48 29.88 24.60
C LYS A 320 17.92 31.03 25.39
N VAL A 321 17.77 30.86 26.71
CA VAL A 321 17.14 31.84 27.58
C VAL A 321 17.91 32.07 28.89
N ASP A 322 17.69 33.21 29.47
CA ASP A 322 18.23 33.60 30.76
C ASP A 322 17.43 32.94 31.90
N LYS A 323 18.09 32.20 32.79
CA LYS A 323 17.44 31.49 33.91
C LYS A 323 16.68 32.43 34.85
N ASP A 324 17.22 33.63 35.10
CA ASP A 324 16.58 34.63 36.01
C ASP A 324 15.43 35.40 35.28
N TYR A 325 15.48 35.49 33.94
CA TYR A 325 14.55 36.18 33.07
C TYR A 325 14.20 35.35 31.83
N PRO A 326 13.33 34.32 31.93
CA PRO A 326 13.07 33.34 30.84
C PRO A 326 12.53 33.95 29.55
N ASP A 327 11.91 35.12 29.59
CA ASP A 327 11.45 35.84 28.38
C ASP A 327 12.63 36.49 27.62
N ASN A 328 13.81 36.53 28.21
CA ASN A 328 15.01 37.10 27.61
C ASN A 328 15.81 36.06 26.86
N LYS A 329 15.64 36.03 25.54
CA LYS A 329 16.41 35.15 24.63
C LYS A 329 17.87 35.63 24.52
N LEU A 330 18.80 34.70 24.68
CA LEU A 330 20.25 34.93 24.66
C LEU A 330 20.87 34.56 23.34
N THR A 331 21.74 35.43 22.81
CA THR A 331 22.49 35.24 21.55
C THR A 331 23.97 34.99 21.84
N GLY A 332 24.69 34.45 20.85
CA GLY A 332 26.13 34.25 20.91
C GLY A 332 26.57 33.00 21.67
N ALA A 333 25.67 32.07 21.94
CA ALA A 333 25.99 30.71 22.34
C ALA A 333 26.48 29.89 21.12
N VAL A 334 27.26 28.85 21.37
CA VAL A 334 27.64 27.85 20.36
C VAL A 334 27.25 26.47 20.90
N PHE A 335 26.51 25.73 20.10
CA PHE A 335 26.10 24.36 20.39
C PHE A 335 26.70 23.40 19.38
N GLU A 336 27.22 22.30 19.86
CA GLU A 336 27.73 21.20 19.04
C GLU A 336 26.75 20.01 19.10
N ILE A 337 26.59 19.33 17.96
CA ILE A 337 25.79 18.10 17.85
C ILE A 337 26.73 16.97 17.45
N TYR A 338 26.57 15.84 18.13
CA TYR A 338 27.30 14.61 17.89
C TYR A 338 26.34 13.47 17.57
N SER A 339 26.79 12.51 16.77
CA SER A 339 26.14 11.21 16.63
C SER A 339 26.44 10.37 17.87
N ASP A 340 25.41 9.86 18.57
CA ASP A 340 25.58 8.91 19.69
C ASP A 340 25.77 7.50 19.10
N THR A 341 27.00 7.20 18.70
CA THR A 341 27.32 5.99 17.93
C THR A 341 27.14 4.70 18.72
N ASN A 342 27.34 4.75 20.04
CA ASN A 342 27.17 3.59 20.93
C ASN A 342 25.85 3.59 21.69
N GLU A 343 24.99 4.58 21.45
CA GLU A 343 23.65 4.75 22.00
C GLU A 343 23.57 4.76 23.53
N ASP A 344 24.64 5.21 24.24
CA ASP A 344 24.70 5.21 25.70
C ASP A 344 24.27 6.55 26.33
N GLY A 345 23.97 7.56 25.52
CA GLY A 345 23.54 8.90 25.96
C GLY A 345 24.65 9.74 26.58
N LYS A 346 25.93 9.40 26.39
CA LYS A 346 27.08 10.10 26.94
C LYS A 346 28.08 10.42 25.86
N LEU A 347 28.60 11.63 25.90
CA LEU A 347 29.62 12.04 24.94
C LEU A 347 30.97 11.41 25.25
N ASP A 348 31.47 10.59 24.34
CA ASP A 348 32.76 9.94 24.42
C ASP A 348 33.55 10.02 23.10
N LYS A 349 34.68 9.29 23.02
CA LYS A 349 35.57 9.32 21.84
C LYS A 349 35.03 8.54 20.62
N LYS A 350 33.94 7.80 20.78
CA LYS A 350 33.31 7.04 19.71
C LYS A 350 32.31 7.90 18.94
N ASP A 351 31.83 8.97 19.58
CA ASP A 351 30.83 9.86 19.02
C ASP A 351 31.48 10.81 18.03
N GLU A 352 30.80 10.97 16.90
CA GLU A 352 31.27 11.82 15.81
C GLU A 352 30.65 13.21 15.90
N LEU A 353 31.47 14.26 15.82
CA LEU A 353 31.01 15.64 15.72
C LEU A 353 30.39 15.86 14.33
N LEU A 354 29.11 16.17 14.30
CA LEU A 354 28.38 16.45 13.05
C LEU A 354 28.44 17.94 12.68
N GLY A 355 28.54 18.84 13.66
CA GLY A 355 28.63 20.26 13.40
C GLY A 355 28.18 21.15 14.55
N GLU A 356 28.04 22.44 14.24
CA GLU A 356 27.57 23.47 15.16
C GLU A 356 26.17 23.96 14.71
N MET A 357 25.25 24.18 15.67
CA MET A 357 23.92 24.70 15.39
C MET A 357 23.99 26.16 14.95
N GLY A 358 23.26 26.51 13.89
CA GLY A 358 23.10 27.88 13.45
C GLY A 358 22.07 28.64 14.28
N GLU A 359 22.32 29.93 14.61
CA GLU A 359 21.30 30.81 15.16
C GLU A 359 20.39 31.28 14.03
N VAL A 360 19.15 30.75 13.96
CA VAL A 360 18.17 31.02 12.90
C VAL A 360 17.29 32.23 13.21
N GLU A 361 17.07 32.51 14.49
CA GLU A 361 16.42 33.70 15.02
C GLU A 361 17.11 34.08 16.34
N LYS A 362 16.86 35.31 16.85
CA LYS A 362 17.44 35.75 18.13
C LYS A 362 17.25 34.66 19.20
N GLY A 363 18.34 34.06 19.65
CA GLY A 363 18.41 33.03 20.68
C GLY A 363 17.70 31.72 20.33
N VAL A 364 17.38 31.47 19.05
CA VAL A 364 16.89 30.18 18.55
C VAL A 364 17.97 29.56 17.70
N TYR A 365 18.43 28.40 18.09
CA TYR A 365 19.46 27.63 17.41
C TYR A 365 18.86 26.38 16.81
N GLN A 366 19.25 26.03 15.57
CA GLN A 366 18.71 24.88 14.85
C GLN A 366 19.75 24.29 13.91
N MET A 367 19.65 22.98 13.73
CA MET A 367 20.29 22.23 12.67
C MET A 367 19.31 21.20 12.15
N ASN A 368 19.29 20.99 10.81
CA ASN A 368 18.25 20.23 10.11
C ASN A 368 18.79 18.91 9.56
N ASP A 369 17.85 18.09 9.08
CA ASP A 369 18.08 16.90 8.25
C ASP A 369 18.89 15.80 8.93
N PHE A 370 18.67 15.61 10.24
CA PHE A 370 19.21 14.46 10.95
C PHE A 370 18.39 13.21 10.59
N ARG A 371 19.06 12.16 10.16
CA ARG A 371 18.43 10.86 9.91
C ARG A 371 17.95 10.23 11.21
N TYR A 372 17.06 9.26 11.13
CA TYR A 372 16.68 8.43 12.27
C TYR A 372 17.89 7.97 13.06
N GLY A 373 17.88 8.17 14.37
CA GLY A 373 19.01 7.82 15.22
C GLY A 373 19.08 8.63 16.50
N LYS A 374 20.17 8.42 17.26
CA LYS A 374 20.43 9.09 18.52
C LYS A 374 21.56 10.09 18.38
N TYR A 375 21.38 11.23 19.03
CA TYR A 375 22.26 12.38 18.93
C TYR A 375 22.49 12.98 20.31
N LEU A 376 23.60 13.70 20.47
CA LEU A 376 23.99 14.38 21.68
C LEU A 376 24.21 15.86 21.39
N VAL A 377 23.58 16.72 22.19
CA VAL A 377 23.73 18.19 22.10
C VAL A 377 24.45 18.68 23.32
N ARG A 378 25.48 19.53 23.15
CA ARG A 378 26.14 20.23 24.23
C ARG A 378 26.35 21.68 23.91
N GLU A 379 26.38 22.51 24.95
CA GLU A 379 26.84 23.89 24.85
C GLU A 379 28.40 23.90 24.82
N LYS A 380 29.01 24.39 23.72
CA LYS A 380 30.45 24.59 23.61
C LYS A 380 30.87 25.91 24.19
N THR A 381 30.09 26.95 23.97
CA THR A 381 30.35 28.32 24.44
C THR A 381 29.07 28.96 24.92
N ALA A 382 29.08 29.41 26.16
CA ALA A 382 27.95 30.17 26.73
C ALA A 382 27.89 31.59 26.18
N PRO A 383 26.72 32.24 26.18
CA PRO A 383 26.62 33.66 25.93
C PRO A 383 27.51 34.49 26.87
N THR A 384 27.98 35.64 26.40
CA THR A 384 28.80 36.53 27.23
C THR A 384 28.09 36.92 28.51
N GLY A 385 28.74 36.69 29.66
CA GLY A 385 28.19 36.97 30.98
C GLY A 385 27.38 35.85 31.60
N PHE A 386 27.39 34.66 31.00
CA PHE A 386 26.69 33.48 31.50
C PHE A 386 27.64 32.34 31.80
N VAL A 387 27.24 31.45 32.68
CA VAL A 387 27.97 30.22 33.03
C VAL A 387 27.70 29.17 31.99
N LEU A 388 28.77 28.47 31.54
CA LEU A 388 28.66 27.34 30.59
C LEU A 388 27.88 26.18 31.23
N ASP A 389 26.93 25.61 30.50
CA ASP A 389 26.30 24.34 30.84
C ASP A 389 27.17 23.19 30.28
N GLU A 390 27.86 22.46 31.17
CA GLU A 390 28.74 21.36 30.78
C GLU A 390 28.01 20.03 30.53
N ASN A 391 26.69 19.98 30.73
CA ASN A 391 25.90 18.78 30.52
C ASN A 391 25.74 18.44 29.03
N VAL A 392 25.45 17.17 28.77
CA VAL A 392 25.15 16.64 27.45
C VAL A 392 23.70 16.20 27.42
N TYR A 393 22.99 16.51 26.35
CA TYR A 393 21.56 16.29 26.22
C TYR A 393 21.30 15.33 25.07
N PRO A 394 20.81 14.09 25.34
CA PRO A 394 20.48 13.13 24.31
C PRO A 394 19.18 13.52 23.60
N VAL A 395 19.14 13.31 22.29
CA VAL A 395 17.99 13.53 21.42
C VAL A 395 17.84 12.32 20.49
N SER A 396 16.63 11.79 20.36
CA SER A 396 16.32 10.71 19.43
C SER A 396 15.41 11.24 18.32
N ILE A 397 15.85 11.06 17.07
CA ILE A 397 15.04 11.35 15.86
C ILE A 397 14.29 10.06 15.50
N GLU A 398 12.98 10.09 15.61
CA GLU A 398 12.12 8.90 15.42
C GLU A 398 10.93 9.17 14.47
N GLU A 399 10.54 10.42 14.28
CA GLU A 399 9.40 10.82 13.47
C GLU A 399 9.83 11.73 12.34
N ASN A 400 9.37 11.43 11.13
CA ASN A 400 9.72 12.18 9.92
C ASN A 400 9.21 13.64 9.96
N GLY A 401 10.07 14.59 9.61
CA GLY A 401 9.76 16.01 9.52
C GLY A 401 9.63 16.73 10.87
N LYS A 402 9.83 16.04 12.00
CA LYS A 402 9.64 16.60 13.34
C LYS A 402 10.85 17.42 13.78
N THR A 403 10.57 18.54 14.45
CA THR A 403 11.60 19.33 15.16
C THR A 403 11.59 18.96 16.64
N TYR A 404 12.75 18.50 17.12
CA TYR A 404 12.99 18.12 18.51
C TYR A 404 13.63 19.28 19.25
N ASN A 405 12.95 19.81 20.24
CA ASN A 405 13.44 20.91 21.04
C ASN A 405 14.23 20.39 22.25
N VAL A 406 15.49 20.81 22.36
CA VAL A 406 16.37 20.48 23.49
C VAL A 406 16.19 21.50 24.59
N GLU A 407 15.90 21.02 25.79
CA GLU A 407 15.68 21.83 26.97
C GLU A 407 16.48 21.24 28.15
N ASN A 408 17.09 22.08 28.96
CA ASN A 408 17.73 21.64 30.21
C ASN A 408 16.80 21.77 31.42
N GLU A 409 15.64 22.42 31.24
CA GLU A 409 14.51 22.41 32.17
C GLU A 409 13.20 22.38 31.34
N ALA A 410 12.41 21.34 31.54
CA ALA A 410 11.23 21.05 30.72
C ALA A 410 10.24 22.22 30.63
N GLY A 411 9.88 22.60 29.41
CA GLY A 411 8.94 23.69 29.11
C GLY A 411 9.49 25.09 29.31
N LYS A 412 10.81 25.22 29.54
CA LYS A 412 11.44 26.52 29.78
C LYS A 412 12.55 26.90 28.79
N GLY A 413 12.85 25.99 27.88
CA GLY A 413 13.96 26.16 26.94
C GLY A 413 15.32 25.81 27.55
N PHE A 414 16.40 26.26 26.94
CA PHE A 414 17.77 25.99 27.36
C PHE A 414 18.30 27.17 28.20
N LEU A 415 18.27 26.99 29.52
CA LEU A 415 18.57 28.03 30.49
C LEU A 415 20.08 28.13 30.75
N ASN A 416 20.64 29.37 30.81
CA ASN A 416 21.94 29.60 31.46
C ASN A 416 21.81 30.53 32.64
N GLU A 417 22.63 30.27 33.64
CA GLU A 417 22.78 31.17 34.81
C GLU A 417 23.70 32.32 34.46
N ALA A 418 23.31 33.54 34.86
CA ALA A 418 24.21 34.67 34.74
C ALA A 418 25.42 34.50 35.65
N GLN A 419 26.60 34.88 35.17
CA GLN A 419 27.77 35.04 36.02
C GLN A 419 27.53 36.13 37.03
N LYS A 420 27.89 35.88 38.28
CA LYS A 420 27.60 36.79 39.40
C LYS A 420 28.86 37.07 40.23
N GLY A 421 28.91 38.23 40.88
CA GLY A 421 29.92 38.62 41.84
C GLY A 421 29.29 39.46 42.93
N SER A 422 30.12 40.11 43.74
CA SER A 422 29.70 40.94 44.86
C SER A 422 30.22 42.38 44.75
N LEU A 423 29.48 43.33 45.34
CA LEU A 423 29.91 44.72 45.46
C LEU A 423 29.94 45.11 46.96
N LYS A 424 31.08 45.58 47.41
CA LYS A 424 31.22 46.18 48.73
C LYS A 424 31.35 47.69 48.62
N ILE A 425 30.50 48.45 49.31
CA ILE A 425 30.57 49.88 49.43
C ILE A 425 31.13 50.18 50.82
N VAL A 426 32.18 50.98 50.91
CA VAL A 426 32.80 51.42 52.15
C VAL A 426 32.58 52.91 52.28
N LYS A 427 31.82 53.31 53.27
CA LYS A 427 31.56 54.71 53.61
C LYS A 427 32.61 55.22 54.58
N THR A 428 33.19 56.42 54.29
CA THR A 428 34.02 57.19 55.20
C THR A 428 33.54 58.59 55.24
N SER A 429 33.84 59.33 56.34
CA SER A 429 33.55 60.72 56.46
C SER A 429 34.62 61.47 57.25
N SER A 430 34.68 62.78 57.08
CA SER A 430 35.66 63.60 57.76
C SER A 430 35.46 63.69 59.30
N ASP A 431 34.26 63.39 59.82
CA ASP A 431 33.95 63.31 61.23
C ASP A 431 33.87 61.91 61.82
N GLY A 432 34.12 60.86 60.96
CA GLY A 432 34.10 59.46 61.37
C GLY A 432 32.72 58.84 61.43
N LYS A 433 31.65 59.53 61.08
CA LYS A 433 30.30 58.98 61.05
C LYS A 433 30.05 58.25 59.77
N VAL A 434 29.70 56.96 59.85
CA VAL A 434 29.62 56.07 58.70
C VAL A 434 28.31 55.27 58.59
N GLU A 435 27.53 55.20 59.66
CA GLU A 435 26.27 54.48 59.78
C GLU A 435 25.08 55.28 59.26
N GLY A 436 24.15 54.60 58.52
CA GLY A 436 22.86 55.12 58.10
C GLY A 436 22.87 55.95 56.81
N PHE A 437 23.95 55.94 56.02
CA PHE A 437 24.02 56.62 54.71
C PHE A 437 23.45 55.72 53.65
N SER A 438 22.58 56.29 52.79
CA SER A 438 21.93 55.55 51.70
C SER A 438 22.68 55.67 50.37
N PHE A 439 22.88 54.54 49.71
CA PHE A 439 23.50 54.44 48.40
C PHE A 439 22.60 53.79 47.42
N ARG A 440 22.36 54.42 46.28
CA ARG A 440 21.67 53.82 45.11
C ARG A 440 22.69 53.17 44.20
N VAL A 441 22.46 51.92 43.86
CA VAL A 441 23.29 51.12 42.96
C VAL A 441 22.49 50.85 41.71
N ILE A 442 22.97 51.32 40.56
CA ILE A 442 22.36 51.19 39.25
C ILE A 442 23.28 50.38 38.33
N GLY A 443 22.73 49.34 37.75
CA GLY A 443 23.38 48.55 36.71
C GLY A 443 22.41 48.21 35.59
N LYS A 444 22.84 47.33 34.66
CA LYS A 444 21.91 46.83 33.66
C LYS A 444 20.83 45.98 34.34
N ASP A 445 19.58 46.38 34.20
CA ASP A 445 18.39 45.70 34.79
C ASP A 445 18.44 45.63 36.33
N TYR A 446 19.18 46.58 36.99
CA TYR A 446 19.32 46.63 38.42
C TYR A 446 19.28 48.07 38.92
N ASP A 447 18.43 48.35 39.89
CA ASP A 447 18.28 49.67 40.53
C ASP A 447 17.75 49.49 41.96
N GLN A 448 18.65 49.56 42.94
CA GLN A 448 18.30 49.39 44.35
C GLN A 448 19.05 50.36 45.24
N THR A 449 18.48 50.63 46.39
CA THR A 449 19.08 51.53 47.43
C THR A 449 19.34 50.72 48.68
N PHE A 450 20.52 50.91 49.24
CA PHE A 450 21.00 50.24 50.45
C PHE A 450 21.46 51.29 51.46
N THR A 451 21.48 50.90 52.74
CA THR A 451 21.93 51.77 53.82
C THR A 451 23.14 51.14 54.53
N THR A 452 24.16 51.95 54.85
CA THR A 452 25.35 51.49 55.54
C THR A 452 25.08 51.02 56.95
N ASP A 453 25.76 49.95 57.35
CA ASP A 453 25.76 49.41 58.70
C ASP A 453 26.60 50.29 59.68
N LYS A 454 26.75 49.86 60.95
CA LYS A 454 27.57 50.46 61.95
C LYS A 454 29.05 50.59 61.63
N ASN A 455 29.56 49.74 60.70
CA ASN A 455 30.92 49.78 60.25
C ASN A 455 31.11 50.67 59.00
N GLY A 456 30.02 51.24 58.49
CA GLY A 456 29.96 52.01 57.25
C GLY A 456 30.01 51.14 56.01
N GLU A 457 29.62 49.90 56.11
CA GLU A 457 29.70 48.94 55.00
C GLU A 457 28.34 48.54 54.44
N ILE A 458 28.27 48.33 53.14
CA ILE A 458 27.21 47.63 52.41
C ILE A 458 27.84 46.51 51.60
N VAL A 459 27.35 45.29 51.77
CA VAL A 459 27.77 44.14 50.93
C VAL A 459 26.56 43.67 50.14
N ILE A 460 26.67 43.63 48.83
CA ILE A 460 25.63 43.20 47.91
C ILE A 460 26.17 42.01 47.16
N ASP A 461 25.63 40.80 47.42
CA ASP A 461 26.01 39.56 46.80
C ASP A 461 25.09 39.22 45.62
N GLY A 462 25.54 38.38 44.69
CA GLY A 462 24.76 37.85 43.59
C GLY A 462 24.43 38.89 42.49
N LEU A 463 25.19 39.96 42.41
CA LEU A 463 25.10 40.92 41.31
C LEU A 463 25.63 40.29 40.02
N ARG A 464 24.90 40.49 38.91
CA ARG A 464 25.40 40.10 37.58
C ARG A 464 26.68 40.82 37.26
N ILE A 465 27.59 40.19 36.54
CA ILE A 465 28.82 40.87 36.11
C ILE A 465 28.48 42.05 35.18
N GLY A 466 29.24 43.13 35.33
CA GLY A 466 29.05 44.35 34.53
C GLY A 466 29.42 45.61 35.26
N GLU A 467 29.18 46.76 34.64
CA GLU A 467 29.40 48.09 35.22
C GLU A 467 28.19 48.53 36.06
N TYR A 468 28.49 48.96 37.28
CA TYR A 468 27.50 49.57 38.20
C TYR A 468 27.91 50.98 38.55
N THR A 469 26.94 51.84 38.71
CA THR A 469 27.11 53.19 39.22
C THR A 469 26.61 53.26 40.66
N VAL A 470 27.46 53.67 41.56
CA VAL A 470 27.13 53.86 42.98
C VAL A 470 27.00 55.34 43.23
N SER A 471 25.83 55.81 43.68
CA SER A 471 25.50 57.21 43.99
C SER A 471 25.03 57.33 45.41
N GLU A 472 25.51 58.29 46.17
CA GLU A 472 24.99 58.57 47.49
C GLU A 472 23.66 59.33 47.39
N VAL A 473 22.65 58.88 48.13
CA VAL A 473 21.32 59.47 48.14
C VAL A 473 21.30 60.61 49.15
N SER A 474 20.78 61.75 48.71
CA SER A 474 20.58 62.92 49.64
C SER A 474 19.42 62.61 50.58
N ASP A 475 19.73 62.32 51.82
CA ASP A 475 18.75 61.98 52.86
C ASP A 475 19.07 62.68 54.19
N LYS A 476 18.41 62.27 55.31
CA LYS A 476 18.66 62.82 56.62
C LYS A 476 20.05 62.61 57.18
N ALA A 477 20.65 61.45 56.86
CA ALA A 477 22.02 61.08 57.31
C ALA A 477 23.07 61.91 56.60
N SER A 478 22.91 62.17 55.33
CA SER A 478 23.83 62.92 54.47
C SER A 478 23.59 64.44 54.45
N SER A 479 22.56 64.91 55.09
CA SER A 479 22.15 66.36 55.02
C SER A 479 23.20 67.38 55.47
N GLY A 480 24.18 66.98 56.24
CA GLY A 480 25.27 67.82 56.73
C GLY A 480 26.56 67.72 55.92
N TYR A 481 26.57 66.98 54.83
CA TYR A 481 27.79 66.65 54.07
C TYR A 481 27.73 67.16 52.63
N ILE A 482 28.91 67.27 52.04
CA ILE A 482 29.06 67.41 50.61
C ILE A 482 29.07 65.97 50.06
N LEU A 483 28.08 65.64 49.17
CA LEU A 483 28.01 64.31 48.57
C LEU A 483 29.14 64.12 47.61
N PRO A 484 29.78 62.95 47.63
CA PRO A 484 30.80 62.60 46.64
C PRO A 484 30.20 62.46 45.25
N ALA A 485 31.05 62.50 44.22
CA ALA A 485 30.62 62.14 42.84
C ALA A 485 30.33 60.67 42.75
N ASP A 486 29.40 60.36 41.86
CA ASP A 486 29.07 58.94 41.48
C ASP A 486 30.33 58.18 41.13
N GLN A 487 30.41 56.91 41.59
CA GLN A 487 31.52 56.02 41.31
C GLN A 487 31.05 54.90 40.39
N LYS A 488 31.81 54.65 39.35
CA LYS A 488 31.64 53.48 38.47
C LYS A 488 32.53 52.34 38.96
N VAL A 489 31.95 51.15 39.05
CA VAL A 489 32.63 49.92 39.49
C VAL A 489 32.23 48.75 38.60
N THR A 490 33.18 47.93 38.27
CA THR A 490 32.94 46.72 37.48
C THR A 490 32.92 45.50 38.41
N VAL A 491 31.77 44.83 38.45
CA VAL A 491 31.61 43.54 39.14
C VAL A 491 32.07 42.43 38.17
N LYS A 492 32.93 41.51 38.62
CA LYS A 492 33.42 40.37 37.91
C LYS A 492 32.98 39.08 38.56
N THR A 493 33.08 37.95 37.79
CA THR A 493 32.69 36.63 38.26
C THR A 493 33.44 36.25 39.53
N ASP A 494 32.70 35.85 40.56
CA ASP A 494 33.22 35.36 41.86
C ASP A 494 34.17 36.30 42.59
N GLU A 495 34.21 37.58 42.19
CA GLU A 495 35.00 38.63 42.85
C GLU A 495 34.10 39.59 43.61
N THR A 496 34.66 40.17 44.67
CA THR A 496 34.04 41.30 45.38
C THR A 496 34.71 42.60 44.93
N ALA A 497 34.00 43.39 44.16
CA ALA A 497 34.44 44.74 43.79
C ALA A 497 34.20 45.69 44.97
N THR A 498 35.15 46.58 45.27
CA THR A 498 35.05 47.51 46.39
C THR A 498 35.07 48.94 45.90
N VAL A 499 34.16 49.77 46.39
CA VAL A 499 34.13 51.20 46.14
C VAL A 499 34.09 51.94 47.48
N THR A 500 34.89 52.98 47.59
CA THR A 500 34.94 53.84 48.82
C THR A 500 34.32 55.17 48.51
N MET A 501 33.37 55.57 49.35
CA MET A 501 32.61 56.82 49.21
C MET A 501 32.92 57.70 50.44
N HIS A 502 33.51 58.85 50.20
CA HIS A 502 33.95 59.79 51.30
C HIS A 502 33.14 61.06 51.31
N ASN A 503 32.63 61.45 52.50
CA ASN A 503 31.89 62.69 52.68
C ASN A 503 32.71 63.68 53.51
N GLU A 504 32.76 64.90 53.02
CA GLU A 504 33.24 66.05 53.78
C GLU A 504 32.08 66.77 54.45
N LEU A 505 32.23 67.11 55.69
CA LEU A 505 31.27 67.98 56.36
C LEU A 505 31.18 69.31 55.62
N ARG A 506 29.95 69.80 55.47
CA ARG A 506 29.77 71.14 54.97
C ARG A 506 30.27 72.11 56.05
N ASP A 507 31.22 72.93 55.72
CA ASP A 507 31.53 74.05 56.54
C ASP A 507 30.28 74.94 56.70
N THR A 508 29.74 75.04 57.93
CA THR A 508 28.68 75.99 58.16
C THR A 508 29.32 77.36 57.97
N PRO A 509 28.84 78.22 57.09
CA PRO A 509 29.32 79.57 56.99
C PRO A 509 29.20 80.24 58.34
N LYS A 510 30.34 80.70 58.91
CA LYS A 510 30.27 81.66 60.02
C LYS A 510 29.43 82.85 59.53
N THR A 511 28.28 83.06 60.15
CA THR A 511 27.43 84.22 59.88
C THR A 511 28.19 85.52 60.22
N GLY A 512 28.81 86.09 59.20
CA GLY A 512 29.51 87.37 59.25
C GLY A 512 29.86 87.74 57.79
N ASP A 513 28.99 88.61 57.28
CA ASP A 513 29.12 89.39 56.06
C ASP A 513 30.24 89.07 55.07
N ASP A 514 29.87 88.43 53.92
CA ASP A 514 30.28 88.89 52.58
C ASP A 514 29.42 88.23 51.55
N PHE A 515 28.30 88.84 51.17
CA PHE A 515 27.43 88.46 50.10
C PHE A 515 28.08 88.85 48.79
N SER A 516 28.94 87.95 48.25
CA SER A 516 29.54 88.17 46.93
C SER A 516 28.55 87.79 45.80
N LEU A 517 27.91 88.83 45.27
CA LEU A 517 26.99 88.73 44.11
C LEU A 517 27.64 88.12 42.85
N GLY A 518 28.99 88.04 42.82
CA GLY A 518 29.74 87.50 41.68
C GLY A 518 29.65 86.00 41.49
N PHE A 519 29.40 85.24 42.56
CA PHE A 519 29.36 83.75 42.45
C PHE A 519 28.04 83.24 41.80
N TRP A 520 26.94 83.92 42.05
CA TRP A 520 25.67 83.53 41.47
C TRP A 520 25.47 83.93 40.01
N VAL A 521 26.19 84.92 39.50
CA VAL A 521 26.15 85.32 38.10
C VAL A 521 26.96 84.33 37.23
N SER A 522 27.99 83.74 37.76
CA SER A 522 28.76 82.71 37.03
C SER A 522 28.04 81.38 36.94
N LEU A 523 27.20 81.03 37.93
CA LEU A 523 26.39 79.81 37.89
C LEU A 523 25.22 79.93 36.91
N ALA A 524 24.60 81.11 36.78
CA ALA A 524 23.54 81.34 35.79
C ALA A 524 24.04 81.34 34.34
N ALA A 525 25.31 81.75 34.11
CA ALA A 525 25.89 81.69 32.74
C ALA A 525 26.25 80.25 32.28
N ALA A 526 26.51 79.33 33.20
CA ALA A 526 26.78 77.92 32.88
C ALA A 526 25.50 77.15 32.46
N PHE A 527 24.33 77.56 33.01
CA PHE A 527 23.07 76.91 32.64
C PHE A 527 22.50 77.39 31.29
N THR A 528 22.87 78.61 30.82
CA THR A 528 22.42 79.08 29.50
C THR A 528 23.21 78.53 28.30
N VAL A 529 24.43 78.08 28.51
CA VAL A 529 25.25 77.43 27.42
C VAL A 529 24.88 75.95 27.23
N GLY A 530 24.42 75.27 28.31
CA GLY A 530 23.98 73.85 28.22
C GLY A 530 22.65 73.68 27.45
N ALA A 531 21.73 74.67 27.58
CA ALA A 531 20.42 74.60 26.89
C ALA A 531 20.51 74.87 25.38
N GLY A 532 21.55 75.59 24.90
CA GLY A 532 21.74 75.89 23.48
C GLY A 532 22.30 74.72 22.66
N ILE A 533 22.99 73.74 23.25
CA ILE A 533 23.61 72.61 22.57
C ILE A 533 22.58 71.47 22.35
N PHE A 534 21.60 71.30 23.24
CA PHE A 534 20.60 70.26 23.06
C PHE A 534 19.45 70.64 22.10
N GLY A 535 19.25 71.93 21.79
CA GLY A 535 18.27 72.41 20.82
C GLY A 535 18.68 72.22 19.36
N PHE A 536 19.99 72.11 19.07
CA PHE A 536 20.50 72.05 17.69
C PHE A 536 20.66 70.60 17.19
N ALA A 537 20.78 69.62 18.08
CA ALA A 537 20.89 68.19 17.70
C ALA A 537 19.51 67.57 17.39
N GLY A 538 18.41 68.13 17.96
CA GLY A 538 17.04 67.64 17.71
C GLY A 538 16.46 68.07 16.36
N TYR A 539 17.01 69.08 15.70
CA TYR A 539 16.44 69.63 14.45
C TYR A 539 17.01 68.96 13.18
N GLN A 540 18.05 68.20 13.25
CA GLN A 540 18.66 67.53 12.10
C GLN A 540 18.19 66.06 11.85
N CYS A 541 17.48 65.48 12.81
CA CYS A 541 17.04 64.05 12.68
C CYS A 541 15.64 63.86 12.11
N GLY A 542 14.90 64.97 11.78
CA GLY A 542 13.50 64.93 11.32
C GLY A 542 13.24 65.03 9.82
N ARG A 543 14.29 64.99 8.96
CA ARG A 543 14.12 65.15 7.51
C ARG A 543 14.87 64.13 6.68
N LYS A 544 14.44 62.85 6.81
CA LYS A 544 14.62 61.86 5.71
C LYS A 544 13.68 60.68 5.94
N LYS A 545 12.45 60.86 5.46
CA LYS A 545 11.60 59.76 5.00
C LYS A 545 10.40 60.37 4.27
N LYS A 546 10.56 60.57 2.95
CA LYS A 546 9.55 60.43 1.94
C LYS A 546 10.30 60.52 0.60
N GLU A 547 10.30 59.40 -0.04
CA GLU A 547 10.28 59.17 -1.48
C GLU A 547 11.01 57.88 -1.80
N ASP A 548 10.21 57.06 -2.32
CA ASP A 548 10.28 55.84 -3.12
C ASP A 548 10.13 54.51 -2.40
#